data_00f9995bc92c11311cb5cb503fd35b00
#
_entry.id   00f9995bc92c11311cb5cb503fd35b00
#
_cell.length_a   1.000
_cell.length_b   1.000
_cell.length_c   1.000
_cell.angle_alpha   90.00
_cell.angle_beta   90.00
_cell.angle_gamma   90.00
#
_symmetry.space_group_name_H-M   'P 1'
#
loop_
_entity.id
_entity.type
_entity.pdbx_description
1 polymer ?
#
loop_
_entity_poly.entity_id
_entity_poly.type
_entity_poly.pdbx_seq_one_letter_code
_entity_poly.pdbx_strand_id
1 'polypeptide(L)'
;MRGHSDPSGALLLGCGIGLWTFFKGFRVMREYKVLEDTPRIPIRSVPMGFVHIRGKAESGEVLASPVSHTPCCFYKVEIDEWKTQGKSKTWVRCCVDMNGYRFHLADDTGKVLIDAHAAEYDLPLATTREVTSHATGASGPGASDADLLQYVTYSQIHCMTDRAGQWIDKRFEKAGAADNPQIQAKRDAFRALFAAIPAVAHGGKPPIEELERLVDASGPLSDPEKEQKRQMALERLRMAEGASQSELLTTMMPTAKPAEGRFRLREFVVIPGQEYLISGTCVENSAEDQDRCLIAKGHHEPTFVISTKSDAQIHHDLEKRALLMIFGGAAVALACATGLLVHFGLF
;
A
#
# COMPACT_ATOMS: atom_id res chain seq x y z
N MET A 1 33.75 -33.47 -15.70
CA MET A 1 32.81 -32.82 -16.65
C MET A 1 32.47 -31.41 -16.15
N ARG A 2 33.11 -30.36 -16.68
CA ARG A 2 32.75 -28.97 -16.44
C ARG A 2 31.52 -28.68 -17.31
N GLY A 3 30.36 -28.53 -16.69
CA GLY A 3 29.17 -28.05 -17.39
C GLY A 3 29.45 -26.65 -17.90
N HIS A 4 29.62 -26.48 -19.18
CA HIS A 4 29.54 -25.17 -19.83
C HIS A 4 28.08 -24.71 -19.67
N SER A 5 27.85 -23.82 -18.73
CA SER A 5 26.60 -23.06 -18.71
C SER A 5 26.64 -22.17 -19.95
N ASP A 6 25.78 -22.46 -20.89
CA ASP A 6 25.64 -21.73 -22.14
C ASP A 6 25.31 -20.25 -21.84
N PRO A 7 26.15 -19.27 -22.21
CA PRO A 7 25.95 -17.87 -21.84
C PRO A 7 24.75 -17.23 -22.55
N SER A 8 24.22 -17.90 -23.59
CA SER A 8 23.07 -17.40 -24.37
C SER A 8 21.83 -17.12 -23.54
N GLY A 9 21.53 -17.99 -22.56
CA GLY A 9 20.40 -17.79 -21.64
C GLY A 9 20.54 -16.55 -20.75
N ALA A 10 21.76 -16.29 -20.25
CA ALA A 10 22.03 -15.10 -19.45
C ALA A 10 21.95 -13.80 -20.28
N LEU A 11 22.44 -13.82 -21.52
CA LEU A 11 22.37 -12.70 -22.44
C LEU A 11 20.93 -12.39 -22.87
N LEU A 12 20.10 -13.40 -23.11
CA LEU A 12 18.66 -13.22 -23.41
C LEU A 12 17.93 -12.59 -22.23
N LEU A 13 18.17 -13.07 -21.00
CA LEU A 13 17.63 -12.47 -19.78
C LEU A 13 18.08 -11.01 -19.61
N GLY A 14 19.34 -10.73 -19.83
CA GLY A 14 19.89 -9.36 -19.78
C GLY A 14 19.23 -8.43 -20.80
N CYS A 15 19.02 -8.90 -22.03
CA CYS A 15 18.30 -8.16 -23.06
C CYS A 15 16.84 -7.86 -22.64
N GLY A 16 16.14 -8.85 -22.10
CA GLY A 16 14.76 -8.69 -21.59
C GLY A 16 14.67 -7.69 -20.44
N ILE A 17 15.58 -7.74 -19.47
CA ILE A 17 15.65 -6.80 -18.35
C ILE A 17 15.98 -5.39 -18.86
N GLY A 18 16.93 -5.25 -19.80
CA GLY A 18 17.30 -3.97 -20.40
C GLY A 18 16.11 -3.32 -21.11
N LEU A 19 15.39 -4.06 -21.95
CA LEU A 19 14.18 -3.58 -22.63
C LEU A 19 13.08 -3.20 -21.63
N TRP A 20 12.83 -4.03 -20.63
CA TRP A 20 11.83 -3.72 -19.61
C TRP A 20 12.17 -2.45 -18.85
N THR A 21 13.45 -2.27 -18.45
CA THR A 21 13.92 -1.05 -17.77
C THR A 21 13.80 0.19 -18.68
N PHE A 22 14.13 0.04 -19.95
CA PHE A 22 13.97 1.07 -20.98
C PHE A 22 12.52 1.55 -21.08
N PHE A 23 11.56 0.65 -21.26
CA PHE A 23 10.14 1.00 -21.33
C PHE A 23 9.60 1.58 -20.02
N LYS A 24 10.06 1.08 -18.89
CA LYS A 24 9.70 1.64 -17.57
C LYS A 24 10.20 3.09 -17.42
N GLY A 25 11.35 3.43 -18.02
CA GLY A 25 11.89 4.79 -18.04
C GLY A 25 10.95 5.80 -18.71
N PHE A 26 10.24 5.41 -19.77
CA PHE A 26 9.24 6.28 -20.40
C PHE A 26 8.04 6.58 -19.52
N ARG A 27 7.64 5.62 -18.69
CA ARG A 27 6.57 5.85 -17.71
C ARG A 27 7.00 6.92 -16.69
N VAL A 28 8.22 6.82 -16.17
CA VAL A 28 8.77 7.83 -15.24
C VAL A 28 8.92 9.19 -15.93
N MET A 29 9.35 9.20 -17.21
CA MET A 29 9.43 10.44 -18.00
C MET A 29 8.05 11.09 -18.21
N ARG A 30 7.00 10.29 -18.38
CA ARG A 30 5.65 10.81 -18.47
C ARG A 30 5.19 11.44 -17.14
N GLU A 31 5.45 10.79 -16.01
CA GLU A 31 5.19 11.33 -14.67
C GLU A 31 5.94 12.65 -14.44
N TYR A 32 7.22 12.73 -14.87
CA TYR A 32 8.00 13.95 -14.84
C TYR A 32 7.33 15.07 -15.67
N LYS A 33 6.94 14.78 -16.91
CA LYS A 33 6.30 15.79 -17.79
C LYS A 33 4.97 16.28 -17.25
N VAL A 34 4.15 15.40 -16.69
CA VAL A 34 2.86 15.79 -16.08
C VAL A 34 3.09 16.77 -14.93
N LEU A 35 4.13 16.57 -14.12
CA LEU A 35 4.50 17.48 -13.04
C LEU A 35 5.09 18.80 -13.57
N GLU A 36 5.94 18.74 -14.60
CA GLU A 36 6.57 19.92 -15.23
C GLU A 36 5.52 20.83 -15.91
N ASP A 37 4.57 20.22 -16.62
CA ASP A 37 3.52 20.93 -17.35
C ASP A 37 2.40 21.47 -16.43
N THR A 38 2.36 21.05 -15.15
CA THR A 38 1.34 21.50 -14.20
C THR A 38 1.90 22.61 -13.31
N PRO A 39 1.52 23.88 -13.55
CA PRO A 39 2.00 24.99 -12.74
C PRO A 39 1.45 24.87 -11.31
N ARG A 40 2.24 25.34 -10.35
CA ARG A 40 1.80 25.48 -8.96
C ARG A 40 0.65 26.46 -8.86
N ILE A 41 -0.44 26.02 -8.23
CA ILE A 41 -1.67 26.80 -8.12
C ILE A 41 -1.94 27.14 -6.65
N PRO A 42 -2.38 28.39 -6.35
CA PRO A 42 -2.83 28.75 -5.00
C PRO A 42 -4.09 27.93 -4.65
N ILE A 43 -4.19 27.52 -3.38
CA ILE A 43 -5.24 26.57 -2.93
C ILE A 43 -6.66 27.09 -3.21
N ARG A 44 -6.90 28.40 -3.07
CA ARG A 44 -8.24 28.97 -3.37
C ARG A 44 -8.68 28.82 -4.84
N SER A 45 -7.74 28.59 -5.75
CA SER A 45 -7.97 28.53 -7.20
C SER A 45 -7.85 27.11 -7.76
N VAL A 46 -7.84 26.08 -6.89
CA VAL A 46 -7.72 24.69 -7.29
C VAL A 46 -8.88 24.27 -8.18
N PRO A 47 -8.63 23.94 -9.48
CA PRO A 47 -9.62 23.43 -10.39
C PRO A 47 -9.87 21.93 -10.17
N MET A 48 -10.97 21.41 -10.71
CA MET A 48 -11.16 19.97 -10.83
C MET A 48 -10.13 19.36 -11.78
N GLY A 49 -9.61 18.19 -11.45
CA GLY A 49 -8.58 17.48 -12.21
C GLY A 49 -7.23 17.47 -11.52
N PHE A 50 -6.17 17.19 -12.29
CA PHE A 50 -4.84 17.07 -11.73
C PHE A 50 -4.28 18.44 -11.31
N VAL A 51 -3.77 18.51 -10.08
CA VAL A 51 -3.29 19.74 -9.45
C VAL A 51 -1.97 19.52 -8.73
N HIS A 52 -1.20 20.61 -8.65
CA HIS A 52 0.07 20.66 -7.97
C HIS A 52 0.06 21.85 -6.99
N ILE A 53 0.02 21.55 -5.69
CA ILE A 53 -0.17 22.53 -4.64
C ILE A 53 0.83 22.35 -3.51
N ARG A 54 1.08 23.42 -2.78
CA ARG A 54 1.95 23.41 -1.61
C ARG A 54 1.30 24.15 -0.47
N GLY A 55 1.45 23.62 0.74
CA GLY A 55 0.89 24.21 1.94
C GLY A 55 1.31 23.48 3.19
N LYS A 56 0.81 23.94 4.32
CA LYS A 56 1.01 23.32 5.63
C LYS A 56 -0.11 22.32 5.90
N ALA A 57 0.25 21.16 6.44
CA ALA A 57 -0.73 20.18 6.87
C ALA A 57 -1.42 20.66 8.15
N GLU A 58 -2.75 20.76 8.15
CA GLU A 58 -3.59 21.06 9.27
C GLU A 58 -4.56 19.92 9.53
N SER A 59 -4.66 19.45 10.75
CA SER A 59 -5.62 18.42 11.16
C SER A 59 -6.19 18.74 12.51
N GLY A 60 -7.50 18.60 12.65
CA GLY A 60 -8.19 18.66 13.95
C GLY A 60 -7.95 17.40 14.78
N GLU A 61 -7.63 16.28 14.12
CA GLU A 61 -7.36 14.99 14.75
C GLU A 61 -5.95 14.53 14.42
N VAL A 62 -5.25 14.06 15.43
CA VAL A 62 -3.91 13.49 15.29
C VAL A 62 -3.87 12.11 15.93
N LEU A 63 -3.06 11.24 15.34
CA LEU A 63 -2.80 9.90 15.89
C LEU A 63 -1.31 9.76 16.21
N ALA A 64 -0.99 8.88 17.12
CA ALA A 64 0.39 8.49 17.39
C ALA A 64 0.80 7.43 16.37
N SER A 65 1.93 7.65 15.68
CA SER A 65 2.45 6.66 14.75
C SER A 65 2.91 5.38 15.50
N PRO A 66 2.79 4.19 14.90
CA PRO A 66 2.95 2.93 15.63
C PRO A 66 4.40 2.61 16.02
N VAL A 67 5.40 3.19 15.35
CA VAL A 67 6.81 2.87 15.60
C VAL A 67 7.48 3.92 16.49
N SER A 68 7.38 5.19 16.14
CA SER A 68 8.04 6.29 16.83
C SER A 68 7.13 7.01 17.85
N HIS A 69 5.82 6.72 17.86
CA HIS A 69 4.79 7.47 18.61
C HIS A 69 4.74 8.96 18.26
N THR A 70 5.19 9.33 17.07
CA THR A 70 5.15 10.72 16.61
C THR A 70 3.70 11.13 16.33
N PRO A 71 3.22 12.27 16.88
CA PRO A 71 1.90 12.79 16.51
C PRO A 71 1.86 13.14 15.03
N CYS A 72 0.91 12.57 14.30
CA CYS A 72 0.81 12.74 12.84
C CYS A 72 -0.65 12.75 12.38
N CYS A 73 -0.90 13.34 11.22
CA CYS A 73 -2.19 13.26 10.53
C CYS A 73 -2.37 11.92 9.85
N PHE A 74 -1.26 11.39 9.31
CA PHE A 74 -1.23 10.17 8.54
C PHE A 74 0.14 9.51 8.66
N TYR A 75 0.18 8.17 8.67
CA TYR A 75 1.42 7.43 8.64
C TYR A 75 1.40 6.32 7.58
N LYS A 76 2.60 5.95 7.14
CA LYS A 76 2.87 4.77 6.33
C LYS A 76 4.02 4.00 6.95
N VAL A 77 3.82 2.72 7.23
CA VAL A 77 4.86 1.82 7.71
C VAL A 77 5.10 0.71 6.68
N GLU A 78 6.32 0.62 6.22
CA GLU A 78 6.77 -0.45 5.35
C GLU A 78 7.47 -1.51 6.18
N ILE A 79 6.96 -2.74 6.14
CA ILE A 79 7.46 -3.86 6.92
C ILE A 79 8.17 -4.84 5.98
N ASP A 80 9.48 -5.01 6.20
CA ASP A 80 10.31 -5.97 5.49
C ASP A 80 10.66 -7.13 6.44
N GLU A 81 10.62 -8.35 5.95
CA GLU A 81 10.99 -9.56 6.65
C GLU A 81 12.33 -10.10 6.11
N TRP A 82 13.23 -10.54 7.00
CA TRP A 82 14.50 -11.13 6.63
C TRP A 82 14.32 -12.59 6.26
N LYS A 83 14.31 -12.88 4.96
CA LYS A 83 14.05 -14.20 4.40
C LYS A 83 15.23 -14.76 3.63
N THR A 84 15.36 -16.08 3.67
CA THR A 84 16.26 -16.81 2.79
C THR A 84 15.61 -16.93 1.41
N GLN A 85 16.26 -16.38 0.39
CA GLN A 85 15.80 -16.45 -0.99
C GLN A 85 16.90 -17.15 -1.83
N GLY A 86 16.68 -18.43 -2.11
CA GLY A 86 17.70 -19.28 -2.73
C GLY A 86 18.91 -19.50 -1.80
N LYS A 87 20.11 -19.04 -2.24
CA LYS A 87 21.37 -19.17 -1.48
C LYS A 87 21.72 -17.93 -0.65
N SER A 88 20.95 -16.85 -0.76
CA SER A 88 21.19 -15.58 -0.05
C SER A 88 20.03 -15.25 0.89
N LYS A 89 20.33 -14.43 1.90
CA LYS A 89 19.31 -13.82 2.77
C LYS A 89 19.12 -12.36 2.33
N THR A 90 17.88 -11.92 2.27
CA THR A 90 17.55 -10.56 1.87
C THR A 90 16.30 -10.06 2.59
N TRP A 91 16.15 -8.75 2.63
CA TRP A 91 14.93 -8.09 3.08
C TRP A 91 13.84 -8.19 2.00
N VAL A 92 12.72 -8.78 2.36
CA VAL A 92 11.56 -8.91 1.46
C VAL A 92 10.39 -8.16 2.06
N ARG A 93 9.79 -7.23 1.29
CA ARG A 93 8.59 -6.52 1.69
C ARG A 93 7.45 -7.51 1.94
N CYS A 94 6.99 -7.62 3.19
CA CYS A 94 5.87 -8.49 3.54
C CYS A 94 4.54 -7.74 3.57
N CYS A 95 4.52 -6.51 4.10
CA CYS A 95 3.34 -5.69 4.07
C CYS A 95 3.65 -4.18 4.10
N VAL A 96 2.64 -3.38 3.82
CA VAL A 96 2.64 -1.92 4.00
C VAL A 96 1.36 -1.59 4.73
N ASP A 97 1.50 -0.94 5.88
CA ASP A 97 0.39 -0.44 6.65
C ASP A 97 0.30 1.07 6.52
N MET A 98 -0.90 1.57 6.29
CA MET A 98 -1.18 2.99 6.13
C MET A 98 -2.46 3.31 6.87
N ASN A 99 -2.41 4.33 7.74
CA ASN A 99 -3.59 4.78 8.44
C ASN A 99 -3.47 6.27 8.78
N GLY A 100 -4.61 6.91 8.97
CA GLY A 100 -4.67 8.31 9.35
C GLY A 100 -6.00 8.94 9.00
N TYR A 101 -6.11 10.20 9.38
CA TYR A 101 -7.28 11.01 9.09
C TYR A 101 -7.07 11.80 7.80
N ARG A 102 -8.17 12.18 7.17
CA ARG A 102 -8.14 13.25 6.18
C ARG A 102 -7.67 14.52 6.86
N PHE A 103 -6.83 15.28 6.20
CA PHE A 103 -6.28 16.51 6.72
C PHE A 103 -6.38 17.64 5.71
N HIS A 104 -6.33 18.87 6.17
CA HIS A 104 -6.31 20.02 5.28
C HIS A 104 -4.88 20.37 4.91
N LEU A 105 -4.66 20.75 3.67
CA LEU A 105 -3.49 21.47 3.25
C LEU A 105 -3.88 22.94 3.13
N ALA A 106 -3.19 23.81 3.88
CA ALA A 106 -3.47 25.24 3.94
C ALA A 106 -2.30 26.07 3.43
N ASP A 107 -2.60 27.09 2.64
CA ASP A 107 -1.69 28.17 2.24
C ASP A 107 -2.29 29.53 2.66
N ASP A 108 -1.62 30.64 2.27
CA ASP A 108 -2.08 31.99 2.54
C ASP A 108 -3.42 32.34 1.87
N THR A 109 -3.89 31.52 0.94
CA THR A 109 -5.08 31.76 0.11
C THR A 109 -6.31 30.96 0.51
N GLY A 110 -6.11 29.80 1.16
CA GLY A 110 -7.21 28.92 1.55
C GLY A 110 -6.74 27.57 2.07
N LYS A 111 -7.70 26.65 2.19
CA LYS A 111 -7.43 25.26 2.57
C LYS A 111 -8.20 24.28 1.69
N VAL A 112 -7.66 23.08 1.52
CA VAL A 112 -8.28 22.00 0.76
C VAL A 112 -8.10 20.67 1.49
N LEU A 113 -9.11 19.81 1.43
CA LEU A 113 -9.09 18.49 2.07
C LEU A 113 -8.24 17.51 1.27
N ILE A 114 -7.43 16.72 1.96
CA ILE A 114 -6.54 15.71 1.39
C ILE A 114 -6.92 14.33 1.94
N ASP A 115 -7.12 13.37 1.03
CA ASP A 115 -7.20 11.95 1.37
C ASP A 115 -5.90 11.27 0.97
N ALA A 116 -5.02 11.04 1.94
CA ALA A 116 -3.68 10.51 1.71
C ALA A 116 -3.65 9.00 1.43
N HIS A 117 -4.76 8.29 1.53
CA HIS A 117 -4.81 6.87 1.19
C HIS A 117 -4.43 6.66 -0.29
N ALA A 118 -3.58 5.68 -0.55
CA ALA A 118 -3.04 5.37 -1.89
C ALA A 118 -2.07 6.42 -2.50
N ALA A 119 -1.60 7.41 -1.74
CA ALA A 119 -0.53 8.31 -2.19
C ALA A 119 0.82 7.57 -2.28
N GLU A 120 1.66 8.01 -3.20
CA GLU A 120 3.08 7.67 -3.19
C GLU A 120 3.81 8.69 -2.30
N TYR A 121 4.56 8.19 -1.32
CA TYR A 121 5.22 9.06 -0.36
C TYR A 121 6.69 9.24 -0.75
N ASP A 122 7.07 10.47 -1.02
CA ASP A 122 8.45 10.92 -1.14
C ASP A 122 8.85 11.71 0.15
N LEU A 123 8.38 11.18 1.27
CA LEU A 123 8.69 11.73 2.59
C LEU A 123 10.03 11.20 3.09
N PRO A 124 10.76 12.00 3.85
CA PRO A 124 11.93 11.51 4.54
C PRO A 124 11.53 10.39 5.50
N LEU A 125 12.43 9.42 5.62
CA LEU A 125 12.27 8.34 6.57
C LEU A 125 12.26 8.92 7.99
N ALA A 126 11.14 8.79 8.69
CA ALA A 126 11.01 9.31 10.04
C ALA A 126 11.80 8.44 11.04
N THR A 127 11.64 7.12 10.93
CA THR A 127 12.41 6.18 11.75
C THR A 127 12.56 4.82 11.07
N THR A 128 13.60 4.09 11.46
CA THR A 128 13.79 2.67 11.12
C THR A 128 14.03 1.88 12.38
N ARG A 129 13.24 0.82 12.60
CA ARG A 129 13.43 -0.12 13.70
C ARG A 129 13.56 -1.52 13.15
N GLU A 130 14.51 -2.27 13.73
CA GLU A 130 14.64 -3.71 13.49
C GLU A 130 14.24 -4.44 14.75
N VAL A 131 13.35 -5.42 14.62
CA VAL A 131 12.87 -6.26 15.72
C VAL A 131 13.06 -7.73 15.38
N THR A 132 13.32 -8.53 16.41
CA THR A 132 13.52 -9.97 16.26
C THR A 132 12.69 -10.69 17.33
N SER A 133 11.99 -11.74 16.95
CA SER A 133 11.12 -12.51 17.85
C SER A 133 11.84 -13.14 19.06
N HIS A 134 13.17 -13.21 19.03
CA HIS A 134 13.99 -13.77 20.12
C HIS A 134 14.79 -12.72 20.91
N ALA A 135 14.64 -11.42 20.60
CA ALA A 135 15.33 -10.37 21.31
C ALA A 135 14.62 -10.03 22.62
N THR A 136 15.24 -10.33 23.72
CA THR A 136 14.82 -9.83 25.04
C THR A 136 15.49 -8.47 25.25
N GLY A 137 14.76 -7.40 24.94
CA GLY A 137 14.96 -6.08 25.49
C GLY A 137 16.12 -5.25 24.96
N ALA A 138 15.82 -4.33 24.07
CA ALA A 138 16.42 -3.01 24.05
C ALA A 138 15.33 -2.02 23.62
N SER A 139 14.67 -1.40 24.58
CA SER A 139 13.72 -0.34 24.29
C SER A 139 14.50 0.92 23.89
N GLY A 140 14.49 1.21 22.60
CA GLY A 140 14.83 2.55 22.10
C GLY A 140 13.66 3.52 22.35
N PRO A 141 13.77 4.79 21.99
CA PRO A 141 12.64 5.71 22.02
C PRO A 141 11.53 5.23 21.09
N GLY A 142 10.27 5.25 21.54
CA GLY A 142 9.10 4.76 20.82
C GLY A 142 8.55 3.44 21.38
N ALA A 143 7.87 2.67 20.54
CA ALA A 143 7.23 1.40 20.89
C ALA A 143 8.26 0.34 21.36
N SER A 144 7.87 -0.51 22.30
CA SER A 144 8.69 -1.64 22.72
C SER A 144 8.78 -2.70 21.60
N ASP A 145 9.82 -3.55 21.65
CA ASP A 145 9.98 -4.62 20.65
C ASP A 145 8.81 -5.62 20.68
N ALA A 146 8.20 -5.84 21.85
CA ALA A 146 7.01 -6.68 21.98
C ALA A 146 5.81 -6.04 21.29
N ASP A 147 5.57 -4.74 21.49
CA ASP A 147 4.49 -3.99 20.83
C ASP A 147 4.70 -3.97 19.32
N LEU A 148 5.94 -3.80 18.85
CA LEU A 148 6.27 -3.81 17.43
C LEU A 148 6.05 -5.19 16.79
N LEU A 149 6.36 -6.29 17.47
CA LEU A 149 6.08 -7.64 16.97
C LEU A 149 4.59 -7.91 16.92
N GLN A 150 3.84 -7.45 17.91
CA GLN A 150 2.38 -7.50 17.89
C GLN A 150 1.82 -6.68 16.73
N TYR A 151 2.31 -5.47 16.54
CA TYR A 151 1.94 -4.61 15.42
C TYR A 151 2.25 -5.26 14.06
N VAL A 152 3.43 -5.90 13.89
CA VAL A 152 3.77 -6.65 12.66
C VAL A 152 2.76 -7.76 12.40
N THR A 153 2.38 -8.51 13.45
CA THR A 153 1.39 -9.58 13.33
C THR A 153 0.04 -9.04 12.82
N TYR A 154 -0.45 -7.96 13.40
CA TYR A 154 -1.70 -7.32 12.98
C TYR A 154 -1.62 -6.76 11.57
N SER A 155 -0.53 -6.08 11.23
CA SER A 155 -0.33 -5.53 9.89
C SER A 155 -0.28 -6.64 8.82
N GLN A 156 0.32 -7.77 9.12
CA GLN A 156 0.31 -8.93 8.21
C GLN A 156 -1.11 -9.47 8.00
N ILE A 157 -1.90 -9.59 9.06
CA ILE A 157 -3.30 -10.02 8.98
C ILE A 157 -4.10 -9.04 8.13
N HIS A 158 -3.97 -7.74 8.38
CA HIS A 158 -4.65 -6.69 7.62
C HIS A 158 -4.31 -6.75 6.13
N CYS A 159 -3.03 -6.84 5.79
CA CYS A 159 -2.60 -6.98 4.39
C CYS A 159 -3.09 -8.27 3.72
N MET A 160 -3.24 -9.37 4.46
CA MET A 160 -3.81 -10.61 3.93
C MET A 160 -5.31 -10.47 3.64
N THR A 161 -6.05 -9.83 4.55
CA THR A 161 -7.49 -9.60 4.38
C THR A 161 -7.78 -8.62 3.25
N ASP A 162 -6.98 -7.57 3.07
CA ASP A 162 -7.08 -6.63 1.96
C ASP A 162 -6.85 -7.32 0.61
N ARG A 163 -5.83 -8.16 0.51
CA ARG A 163 -5.57 -8.95 -0.71
C ARG A 163 -6.71 -9.92 -1.00
N ALA A 164 -7.27 -10.55 0.03
CA ALA A 164 -8.44 -11.41 -0.12
C ALA A 164 -9.66 -10.61 -0.58
N GLY A 165 -9.89 -9.43 -0.03
CA GLY A 165 -10.94 -8.50 -0.46
C GLY A 165 -10.82 -8.12 -1.93
N GLN A 166 -9.64 -7.70 -2.38
CA GLN A 166 -9.38 -7.38 -3.78
C GLN A 166 -9.57 -8.58 -4.73
N TRP A 167 -9.21 -9.79 -4.28
CA TRP A 167 -9.44 -11.01 -5.04
C TRP A 167 -10.94 -11.33 -5.16
N ILE A 168 -11.70 -11.15 -4.08
CA ILE A 168 -13.16 -11.29 -4.05
C ILE A 168 -13.78 -10.33 -5.06
N ASP A 169 -13.45 -9.05 -5.00
CA ASP A 169 -13.97 -8.03 -5.93
C ASP A 169 -13.76 -8.42 -7.39
N LYS A 170 -12.53 -8.74 -7.77
CA LYS A 170 -12.19 -9.15 -9.14
C LYS A 170 -12.93 -10.42 -9.58
N ARG A 171 -13.16 -11.36 -8.67
CA ARG A 171 -13.86 -12.60 -8.98
C ARG A 171 -15.36 -12.38 -9.19
N PHE A 172 -15.98 -11.58 -8.33
CA PHE A 172 -17.39 -11.27 -8.43
C PHE A 172 -17.71 -10.30 -9.57
N GLU A 173 -16.81 -9.38 -9.87
CA GLU A 173 -16.89 -8.52 -11.05
C GLU A 173 -16.91 -9.34 -12.35
N LYS A 174 -16.01 -10.32 -12.47
CA LYS A 174 -16.01 -11.29 -13.59
C LYS A 174 -17.28 -12.16 -13.65
N ALA A 175 -17.94 -12.37 -12.51
CA ALA A 175 -19.20 -13.10 -12.43
C ALA A 175 -20.44 -12.23 -12.74
N GLY A 176 -20.26 -10.95 -13.07
CA GLY A 176 -21.36 -10.03 -13.42
C GLY A 176 -22.02 -9.38 -12.20
N ALA A 177 -21.26 -9.10 -11.15
CA ALA A 177 -21.80 -8.45 -9.93
C ALA A 177 -22.36 -7.06 -10.20
N ALA A 178 -21.89 -6.35 -11.23
CA ALA A 178 -22.42 -5.05 -11.63
C ALA A 178 -23.86 -5.10 -12.11
N ASP A 179 -24.27 -6.22 -12.74
CA ASP A 179 -25.56 -6.36 -13.41
C ASP A 179 -26.56 -7.25 -12.62
N ASN A 180 -26.09 -7.95 -11.56
CA ASN A 180 -26.92 -8.89 -10.82
C ASN A 180 -26.91 -8.61 -9.31
N PRO A 181 -28.03 -8.13 -8.73
CA PRO A 181 -28.14 -7.77 -7.32
C PRO A 181 -27.83 -8.93 -6.35
N GLN A 182 -28.16 -10.18 -6.71
CA GLN A 182 -27.85 -11.33 -5.87
C GLN A 182 -26.34 -11.62 -5.83
N ILE A 183 -25.65 -11.47 -6.95
CA ILE A 183 -24.20 -11.63 -7.01
C ILE A 183 -23.51 -10.52 -6.23
N GLN A 184 -24.04 -9.31 -6.33
CA GLN A 184 -23.58 -8.15 -5.56
C GLN A 184 -23.74 -8.39 -4.05
N ALA A 185 -24.91 -8.82 -3.60
CA ALA A 185 -25.16 -9.14 -2.19
C ALA A 185 -24.19 -10.21 -1.65
N LYS A 186 -23.89 -11.23 -2.46
CA LYS A 186 -22.88 -12.26 -2.10
C LYS A 186 -21.48 -11.66 -1.96
N ARG A 187 -21.07 -10.80 -2.88
CA ARG A 187 -19.79 -10.07 -2.80
C ARG A 187 -19.70 -9.26 -1.52
N ASP A 188 -20.75 -8.50 -1.21
CA ASP A 188 -20.77 -7.58 -0.08
C ASP A 188 -20.75 -8.36 1.25
N ALA A 189 -21.46 -9.48 1.34
CA ALA A 189 -21.40 -10.40 2.49
C ALA A 189 -19.99 -10.98 2.71
N PHE A 190 -19.32 -11.42 1.65
CA PHE A 190 -17.94 -11.92 1.75
C PHE A 190 -16.97 -10.81 2.15
N ARG A 191 -17.10 -9.62 1.56
CA ARG A 191 -16.29 -8.46 1.90
C ARG A 191 -16.42 -8.09 3.37
N ALA A 192 -17.64 -8.00 3.87
CA ALA A 192 -17.92 -7.69 5.28
C ALA A 192 -17.31 -8.72 6.24
N LEU A 193 -17.42 -10.02 5.92
CA LEU A 193 -16.79 -11.09 6.70
C LEU A 193 -15.26 -10.93 6.77
N PHE A 194 -14.60 -10.65 5.66
CA PHE A 194 -13.16 -10.46 5.65
C PHE A 194 -12.73 -9.16 6.32
N ALA A 195 -13.51 -8.09 6.21
CA ALA A 195 -13.24 -6.81 6.87
C ALA A 195 -13.40 -6.88 8.40
N ALA A 196 -14.24 -7.79 8.90
CA ALA A 196 -14.41 -7.98 10.34
C ALA A 196 -13.18 -8.61 11.02
N ILE A 197 -12.36 -9.38 10.30
CA ILE A 197 -11.20 -10.08 10.87
C ILE A 197 -10.16 -9.10 11.46
N PRO A 198 -9.68 -8.06 10.74
CA PRO A 198 -8.75 -7.08 11.31
C PRO A 198 -9.36 -6.29 12.48
N ALA A 199 -10.64 -5.92 12.40
CA ALA A 199 -11.32 -5.19 13.48
C ALA A 199 -11.30 -5.99 14.78
N VAL A 200 -11.59 -7.29 14.71
CA VAL A 200 -11.53 -8.21 15.84
C VAL A 200 -10.08 -8.39 16.32
N ALA A 201 -9.12 -8.50 15.43
CA ALA A 201 -7.70 -8.63 15.78
C ALA A 201 -7.18 -7.41 16.56
N HIS A 202 -7.75 -6.22 16.33
CA HIS A 202 -7.46 -5.00 17.11
C HIS A 202 -8.28 -4.86 18.41
N GLY A 203 -9.03 -5.90 18.81
CA GLY A 203 -9.85 -5.89 20.03
C GLY A 203 -11.22 -5.22 19.86
N GLY A 204 -11.61 -4.90 18.63
CA GLY A 204 -12.96 -4.44 18.29
C GLY A 204 -14.00 -5.56 18.38
N LYS A 205 -15.25 -5.20 18.66
CA LYS A 205 -16.36 -6.15 18.60
C LYS A 205 -16.74 -6.39 17.14
N PRO A 206 -16.89 -7.66 16.69
CA PRO A 206 -17.37 -7.93 15.35
C PRO A 206 -18.84 -7.48 15.23
N PRO A 207 -19.26 -6.85 14.12
CA PRO A 207 -20.63 -6.44 13.90
C PRO A 207 -21.50 -7.63 13.48
N ILE A 208 -21.74 -8.57 14.41
CA ILE A 208 -22.38 -9.88 14.13
C ILE A 208 -23.75 -9.72 13.48
N GLU A 209 -24.62 -8.87 14.04
CA GLU A 209 -25.98 -8.67 13.53
C GLU A 209 -25.99 -8.16 12.09
N GLU A 210 -25.04 -7.27 11.75
CA GLU A 210 -24.89 -6.75 10.38
C GLU A 210 -24.37 -7.83 9.43
N LEU A 211 -23.39 -8.62 9.87
CA LEU A 211 -22.84 -9.73 9.10
C LEU A 211 -23.89 -10.81 8.82
N GLU A 212 -24.70 -11.18 9.82
CA GLU A 212 -25.82 -12.12 9.66
C GLU A 212 -26.82 -11.60 8.64
N ARG A 213 -27.24 -10.35 8.77
CA ARG A 213 -28.16 -9.72 7.81
C ARG A 213 -27.64 -9.75 6.37
N LEU A 214 -26.35 -9.45 6.18
CA LEU A 214 -25.72 -9.48 4.85
C LEU A 214 -25.62 -10.91 4.30
N VAL A 215 -25.30 -11.87 5.15
CA VAL A 215 -25.22 -13.28 4.77
C VAL A 215 -26.60 -13.82 4.40
N ASP A 216 -27.63 -13.53 5.19
CA ASP A 216 -29.00 -13.95 4.92
C ASP A 216 -29.54 -13.31 3.64
N ALA A 217 -29.30 -12.01 3.43
CA ALA A 217 -29.68 -11.31 2.20
C ALA A 217 -28.99 -11.87 0.95
N SER A 218 -27.78 -12.41 1.09
CA SER A 218 -27.04 -12.99 -0.02
C SER A 218 -27.57 -14.37 -0.46
N GLY A 219 -28.37 -15.02 0.36
CA GLY A 219 -28.87 -16.38 0.15
C GLY A 219 -27.77 -17.46 0.18
N PRO A 220 -28.14 -18.73 0.05
CA PRO A 220 -27.18 -19.84 0.12
C PRO A 220 -26.24 -19.84 -1.10
N LEU A 221 -25.01 -20.32 -0.88
CA LEU A 221 -24.05 -20.55 -1.95
C LEU A 221 -24.38 -21.83 -2.69
N SER A 222 -24.13 -21.86 -4.00
CA SER A 222 -24.38 -23.03 -4.85
C SER A 222 -23.45 -24.22 -4.52
N ASP A 223 -22.32 -23.94 -3.88
CA ASP A 223 -21.31 -24.92 -3.49
C ASP A 223 -21.43 -25.20 -1.98
N PRO A 224 -21.83 -26.43 -1.59
CA PRO A 224 -22.10 -26.77 -0.19
C PRO A 224 -20.83 -26.67 0.69
N GLU A 225 -19.65 -26.96 0.15
CA GLU A 225 -18.40 -26.84 0.91
C GLU A 225 -18.08 -25.38 1.24
N LYS A 226 -18.32 -24.47 0.30
CA LYS A 226 -18.14 -23.02 0.51
C LYS A 226 -19.18 -22.47 1.48
N GLU A 227 -20.42 -22.95 1.40
CA GLU A 227 -21.47 -22.58 2.35
C GLU A 227 -21.10 -23.02 3.78
N GLN A 228 -20.63 -24.23 3.96
CA GLN A 228 -20.16 -24.72 5.25
C GLN A 228 -19.00 -23.87 5.80
N LYS A 229 -18.02 -23.51 4.96
CA LYS A 229 -16.93 -22.62 5.36
C LYS A 229 -17.43 -21.24 5.76
N ARG A 230 -18.42 -20.69 5.06
CA ARG A 230 -19.05 -19.41 5.39
C ARG A 230 -19.77 -19.45 6.75
N GLN A 231 -20.53 -20.49 7.01
CA GLN A 231 -21.21 -20.68 8.29
C GLN A 231 -20.20 -20.86 9.44
N MET A 232 -19.16 -21.65 9.24
CA MET A 232 -18.08 -21.79 10.23
C MET A 232 -17.38 -20.46 10.52
N ALA A 233 -17.21 -19.58 9.52
CA ALA A 233 -16.61 -18.26 9.73
C ALA A 233 -17.51 -17.36 10.58
N LEU A 234 -18.83 -17.36 10.34
CA LEU A 234 -19.80 -16.64 11.16
C LEU A 234 -19.82 -17.16 12.60
N GLU A 235 -19.84 -18.47 12.78
CA GLU A 235 -19.87 -19.08 14.12
C GLU A 235 -18.59 -18.75 14.91
N ARG A 236 -17.43 -18.73 14.25
CA ARG A 236 -16.18 -18.27 14.86
C ARG A 236 -16.24 -16.82 15.27
N LEU A 237 -16.83 -15.94 14.46
CA LEU A 237 -17.03 -14.54 14.80
C LEU A 237 -17.96 -14.38 16.02
N ARG A 238 -19.01 -15.18 16.13
CA ARG A 238 -19.87 -15.22 17.32
C ARG A 238 -19.12 -15.66 18.58
N MET A 239 -18.31 -16.71 18.47
CA MET A 239 -17.49 -17.18 19.60
C MET A 239 -16.43 -16.14 20.02
N ALA A 240 -16.06 -15.26 19.10
CA ALA A 240 -15.13 -14.18 19.34
C ALA A 240 -15.72 -13.04 20.18
N GLU A 241 -17.05 -12.97 20.32
CA GLU A 241 -17.72 -11.96 21.13
C GLU A 241 -17.47 -12.23 22.62
N GLY A 242 -16.50 -11.53 23.19
CA GLY A 242 -16.11 -11.68 24.60
C GLY A 242 -14.82 -12.45 24.86
N ALA A 243 -14.18 -12.98 23.82
CA ALA A 243 -12.88 -13.65 23.95
C ALA A 243 -11.73 -12.65 24.09
N SER A 244 -10.63 -13.09 24.72
CA SER A 244 -9.40 -12.29 24.78
C SER A 244 -8.76 -12.19 23.39
N GLN A 245 -7.97 -11.15 23.17
CA GLN A 245 -7.30 -10.88 21.90
C GLN A 245 -6.44 -12.05 21.37
N SER A 246 -5.80 -12.79 22.28
CA SER A 246 -5.00 -13.98 21.94
C SER A 246 -5.88 -15.17 21.51
N GLU A 247 -7.04 -15.37 22.14
CA GLU A 247 -8.00 -16.40 21.76
C GLU A 247 -8.65 -16.08 20.43
N LEU A 248 -8.94 -14.80 20.17
CA LEU A 248 -9.48 -14.32 18.90
C LEU A 248 -8.56 -14.65 17.73
N LEU A 249 -7.28 -14.31 17.85
CA LEU A 249 -6.28 -14.61 16.82
C LEU A 249 -6.16 -16.12 16.55
N THR A 250 -6.16 -16.93 17.61
CA THR A 250 -6.07 -18.39 17.49
C THR A 250 -7.31 -18.99 16.86
N THR A 251 -8.49 -18.45 17.18
CA THR A 251 -9.78 -18.98 16.70
C THR A 251 -10.09 -18.54 15.27
N MET A 252 -9.86 -17.27 14.94
CA MET A 252 -10.19 -16.69 13.63
C MET A 252 -9.17 -17.05 12.55
N MET A 253 -7.91 -17.12 12.93
CA MET A 253 -6.82 -17.47 12.02
C MET A 253 -5.87 -18.48 12.67
N PRO A 254 -6.27 -19.76 12.73
CA PRO A 254 -5.43 -20.82 13.31
C PRO A 254 -4.08 -20.98 12.59
N THR A 255 -3.94 -20.37 11.41
CA THR A 255 -2.69 -20.28 10.64
C THR A 255 -1.91 -19.00 10.89
N ALA A 256 -2.50 -17.99 11.54
CA ALA A 256 -1.79 -16.77 11.91
C ALA A 256 -0.93 -17.04 13.14
N LYS A 257 0.32 -17.40 12.89
CA LYS A 257 1.33 -17.47 13.93
C LYS A 257 1.75 -16.05 14.31
N PRO A 258 2.10 -15.80 15.59
CA PRO A 258 2.81 -14.58 15.95
C PRO A 258 3.98 -14.35 14.99
N ALA A 259 4.27 -13.10 14.68
CA ALA A 259 5.37 -12.77 13.79
C ALA A 259 6.69 -13.34 14.35
N GLU A 260 7.20 -14.37 13.68
CA GLU A 260 8.46 -15.02 14.03
C GLU A 260 9.53 -14.63 13.01
N GLY A 261 10.71 -14.26 13.48
CA GLY A 261 11.83 -13.89 12.61
C GLY A 261 12.40 -12.51 12.91
N ARG A 262 12.99 -11.91 11.90
CA ARG A 262 13.59 -10.58 11.96
C ARG A 262 12.87 -9.67 10.99
N PHE A 263 12.37 -8.55 11.50
CA PHE A 263 11.61 -7.56 10.75
C PHE A 263 12.29 -6.21 10.80
N ARG A 264 12.15 -5.44 9.72
CA ARG A 264 12.57 -4.07 9.64
C ARG A 264 11.35 -3.21 9.29
N LEU A 265 11.03 -2.29 10.18
CA LEU A 265 9.94 -1.34 10.03
C LEU A 265 10.53 0.00 9.63
N ARG A 266 10.02 0.56 8.53
CA ARG A 266 10.38 1.90 8.07
C ARG A 266 9.13 2.76 8.11
N GLU A 267 9.16 3.81 8.90
CA GLU A 267 8.02 4.68 9.14
C GLU A 267 8.18 6.01 8.44
N PHE A 268 7.12 6.44 7.79
CA PHE A 268 6.97 7.73 7.13
C PHE A 268 5.72 8.39 7.69
N VAL A 269 5.78 9.69 8.04
CA VAL A 269 4.69 10.39 8.71
C VAL A 269 4.39 11.74 8.05
N VAL A 270 3.13 12.14 8.09
CA VAL A 270 2.68 13.49 7.77
C VAL A 270 2.39 14.22 9.07
N ILE A 271 3.24 15.19 9.41
CA ILE A 271 3.22 15.90 10.69
C ILE A 271 2.40 17.19 10.55
N PRO A 272 1.47 17.49 11.47
CA PRO A 272 0.74 18.76 11.49
C PRO A 272 1.69 19.95 11.57
N GLY A 273 1.37 21.03 10.86
CA GLY A 273 2.15 22.25 10.82
C GLY A 273 3.37 22.22 9.89
N GLN A 274 3.76 21.06 9.38
CA GLN A 274 4.84 20.91 8.38
C GLN A 274 4.33 21.20 6.97
N GLU A 275 5.21 21.76 6.14
CA GLU A 275 4.90 22.10 4.75
C GLU A 275 5.12 20.90 3.84
N TYR A 276 4.14 20.64 2.97
CA TYR A 276 4.15 19.56 1.99
C TYR A 276 3.80 20.08 0.60
N LEU A 277 4.41 19.45 -0.39
CA LEU A 277 4.04 19.55 -1.78
C LEU A 277 3.15 18.35 -2.12
N ILE A 278 1.98 18.60 -2.67
CA ILE A 278 1.01 17.56 -3.02
C ILE A 278 0.65 17.68 -4.49
N SER A 279 0.83 16.59 -5.21
CA SER A 279 0.38 16.42 -6.59
C SER A 279 -0.68 15.34 -6.62
N GLY A 280 -1.88 15.64 -7.07
CA GLY A 280 -2.99 14.70 -7.07
C GLY A 280 -4.18 15.21 -7.86
N THR A 281 -5.27 14.47 -7.86
CA THR A 281 -6.49 14.85 -8.58
C THR A 281 -7.50 15.44 -7.61
N CYS A 282 -7.92 16.68 -7.89
CA CYS A 282 -9.03 17.31 -7.20
C CYS A 282 -10.34 16.75 -7.74
N VAL A 283 -11.15 16.21 -6.85
CA VAL A 283 -12.49 15.68 -7.12
C VAL A 283 -13.51 16.36 -6.24
N GLU A 284 -14.78 16.31 -6.65
CA GLU A 284 -15.88 16.78 -5.82
C GLU A 284 -16.03 15.85 -4.59
N ASN A 285 -16.09 16.45 -3.42
CA ASN A 285 -16.33 15.71 -2.19
C ASN A 285 -17.84 15.45 -2.07
N SER A 286 -18.25 14.19 -2.26
CA SER A 286 -19.66 13.78 -2.17
C SER A 286 -20.14 13.58 -0.73
N ALA A 287 -19.27 13.68 0.28
CA ALA A 287 -19.70 13.74 1.67
C ALA A 287 -20.32 15.11 1.97
N GLU A 288 -21.31 15.15 2.85
CA GLU A 288 -22.02 16.39 3.27
C GLU A 288 -21.13 17.37 4.06
N ASP A 289 -19.80 17.27 3.92
CA ASP A 289 -18.83 18.09 4.58
C ASP A 289 -18.73 19.48 3.93
N GLN A 290 -18.34 20.47 4.74
CA GLN A 290 -18.12 21.86 4.32
C GLN A 290 -17.09 22.02 3.19
N ASP A 291 -16.29 21.00 2.94
CA ASP A 291 -15.23 20.98 1.94
C ASP A 291 -15.73 20.42 0.61
N ARG A 292 -15.96 21.31 -0.36
CA ARG A 292 -16.42 20.92 -1.70
C ARG A 292 -15.39 20.16 -2.53
N CYS A 293 -14.11 20.31 -2.23
CA CYS A 293 -12.99 19.73 -2.98
C CYS A 293 -12.18 18.79 -2.12
N LEU A 294 -11.88 17.62 -2.68
CA LEU A 294 -11.02 16.61 -2.09
C LEU A 294 -9.89 16.28 -3.05
N ILE A 295 -8.64 16.31 -2.59
CA ILE A 295 -7.51 15.84 -3.39
C ILE A 295 -7.17 14.40 -2.99
N ALA A 296 -7.22 13.53 -3.99
CA ALA A 296 -6.98 12.11 -3.85
C ALA A 296 -6.32 11.54 -5.11
N LYS A 297 -6.15 10.23 -5.16
CA LYS A 297 -5.68 9.52 -6.36
C LYS A 297 -6.76 9.49 -7.43
N GLY A 298 -6.45 10.03 -8.61
CA GLY A 298 -7.38 10.07 -9.73
C GLY A 298 -7.47 8.73 -10.49
N HIS A 299 -8.60 8.52 -11.18
CA HIS A 299 -8.78 7.36 -12.06
C HIS A 299 -8.04 7.51 -13.39
N HIS A 300 -8.05 8.70 -13.96
CA HIS A 300 -7.44 8.98 -15.27
C HIS A 300 -5.96 9.35 -15.15
N GLU A 301 -5.61 10.10 -14.10
CA GLU A 301 -4.22 10.41 -13.76
C GLU A 301 -3.91 9.79 -12.39
N PRO A 302 -3.22 8.63 -12.37
CA PRO A 302 -2.97 7.89 -11.15
C PRO A 302 -1.84 8.48 -10.30
N THR A 303 -1.18 9.54 -10.78
CA THR A 303 -0.09 10.20 -10.06
C THR A 303 -0.65 10.90 -8.83
N PHE A 304 -0.24 10.44 -7.65
CA PHE A 304 -0.59 11.06 -6.38
C PHE A 304 0.61 10.99 -5.45
N VAL A 305 1.26 12.14 -5.26
CA VAL A 305 2.53 12.24 -4.52
C VAL A 305 2.40 13.23 -3.38
N ILE A 306 2.88 12.86 -2.20
CA ILE A 306 3.06 13.76 -1.05
C ILE A 306 4.55 13.82 -0.74
N SER A 307 5.16 15.01 -0.80
CA SER A 307 6.58 15.20 -0.63
C SER A 307 6.91 16.42 0.25
N THR A 308 8.01 16.34 0.98
CA THR A 308 8.62 17.50 1.67
C THR A 308 9.68 18.19 0.83
N LYS A 309 10.03 17.63 -0.33
CA LYS A 309 11.03 18.20 -1.22
C LYS A 309 10.52 19.44 -1.94
N SER A 310 11.42 20.29 -2.38
CA SER A 310 11.07 21.39 -3.26
C SER A 310 10.76 20.87 -4.67
N ASP A 311 9.96 21.64 -5.44
CA ASP A 311 9.65 21.34 -6.85
C ASP A 311 10.91 21.04 -7.67
N ALA A 312 11.94 21.88 -7.54
CA ALA A 312 13.20 21.69 -8.24
C ALA A 312 13.91 20.37 -7.89
N GLN A 313 13.82 19.93 -6.63
CA GLN A 313 14.40 18.64 -6.21
C GLN A 313 13.62 17.45 -6.77
N ILE A 314 12.29 17.52 -6.77
CA ILE A 314 11.45 16.46 -7.33
C ILE A 314 11.69 16.34 -8.83
N HIS A 315 11.68 17.46 -9.55
CA HIS A 315 11.96 17.50 -11.00
C HIS A 315 13.32 16.89 -11.31
N HIS A 316 14.35 17.29 -10.59
CA HIS A 316 15.71 16.78 -10.80
C HIS A 316 15.84 15.27 -10.50
N ASP A 317 15.22 14.78 -9.42
CA ASP A 317 15.25 13.36 -9.06
C ASP A 317 14.50 12.48 -10.08
N LEU A 318 13.35 12.95 -10.56
CA LEU A 318 12.55 12.23 -11.57
C LEU A 318 13.24 12.23 -12.93
N GLU A 319 13.78 13.37 -13.36
CA GLU A 319 14.53 13.51 -14.61
C GLU A 319 15.73 12.56 -14.62
N LYS A 320 16.58 12.63 -13.59
CA LYS A 320 17.74 11.73 -13.46
C LYS A 320 17.33 10.27 -13.48
N ARG A 321 16.27 9.91 -12.77
CA ARG A 321 15.77 8.54 -12.70
C ARG A 321 15.25 8.06 -14.05
N ALA A 322 14.49 8.89 -14.76
CA ALA A 322 14.00 8.59 -16.10
C ALA A 322 15.14 8.40 -17.09
N LEU A 323 16.11 9.33 -17.15
CA LEU A 323 17.27 9.27 -18.03
C LEU A 323 18.12 8.03 -17.75
N LEU A 324 18.40 7.74 -16.46
CA LEU A 324 19.17 6.56 -16.09
C LEU A 324 18.47 5.26 -16.49
N MET A 325 17.14 5.17 -16.37
CA MET A 325 16.38 4.00 -16.80
C MET A 325 16.34 3.85 -18.32
N ILE A 326 16.16 4.94 -19.05
CA ILE A 326 16.11 4.93 -20.52
C ILE A 326 17.49 4.59 -21.09
N PHE A 327 18.52 5.38 -20.76
CA PHE A 327 19.86 5.18 -21.31
C PHE A 327 20.54 3.92 -20.75
N GLY A 328 20.40 3.66 -19.44
CA GLY A 328 20.94 2.45 -18.83
C GLY A 328 20.27 1.19 -19.35
N GLY A 329 18.93 1.19 -19.49
CA GLY A 329 18.17 0.07 -20.05
C GLY A 329 18.55 -0.20 -21.53
N ALA A 330 18.67 0.85 -22.33
CA ALA A 330 19.12 0.75 -23.72
C ALA A 330 20.56 0.21 -23.84
N ALA A 331 21.48 0.72 -23.02
CA ALA A 331 22.87 0.25 -23.02
C ALA A 331 22.99 -1.22 -22.65
N VAL A 332 22.27 -1.68 -21.62
CA VAL A 332 22.25 -3.09 -21.23
C VAL A 332 21.65 -3.96 -22.33
N ALA A 333 20.52 -3.54 -22.91
CA ALA A 333 19.88 -4.28 -24.01
C ALA A 333 20.80 -4.42 -25.22
N LEU A 334 21.46 -3.31 -25.64
CA LEU A 334 22.41 -3.31 -26.76
C LEU A 334 23.65 -4.17 -26.47
N ALA A 335 24.24 -4.05 -25.28
CA ALA A 335 25.40 -4.87 -24.90
C ALA A 335 25.06 -6.37 -24.88
N CYS A 336 23.90 -6.75 -24.37
CA CYS A 336 23.46 -8.14 -24.39
C CYS A 336 23.13 -8.62 -25.81
N ALA A 337 22.50 -7.78 -26.64
CA ALA A 337 22.21 -8.10 -28.03
C ALA A 337 23.48 -8.30 -28.87
N THR A 338 24.48 -7.41 -28.72
CA THR A 338 25.78 -7.58 -29.39
C THR A 338 26.51 -8.82 -28.90
N GLY A 339 26.47 -9.12 -27.60
CA GLY A 339 27.00 -10.35 -27.06
C GLY A 339 26.35 -11.63 -27.67
N LEU A 340 25.04 -11.61 -27.92
CA LEU A 340 24.33 -12.69 -28.60
C LEU A 340 24.77 -12.84 -30.07
N LEU A 341 24.88 -11.71 -30.78
CA LEU A 341 25.31 -11.73 -32.19
C LEU A 341 26.74 -12.31 -32.35
N VAL A 342 27.66 -11.92 -31.46
CA VAL A 342 29.02 -12.48 -31.42
C VAL A 342 28.98 -13.97 -31.05
N HIS A 343 28.15 -14.37 -30.08
CA HIS A 343 28.03 -15.78 -29.67
C HIS A 343 27.52 -16.69 -30.78
N PHE A 344 26.61 -16.19 -31.63
CA PHE A 344 26.07 -16.93 -32.78
C PHE A 344 26.90 -16.75 -34.06
N GLY A 345 28.02 -16.05 -33.99
CA GLY A 345 28.93 -15.90 -35.13
C GLY A 345 28.34 -15.07 -36.30
N LEU A 346 27.42 -14.14 -35.95
CA LEU A 346 26.80 -13.24 -36.94
C LEU A 346 27.59 -11.93 -37.13
N PHE A 347 28.75 -11.82 -36.48
CA PHE A 347 29.78 -10.79 -36.65
C PHE A 347 31.11 -11.43 -36.89
#